data_fc40dfa287d1d3b47c82487e961c82f1
#
_entry.id   fc40dfa287d1d3b47c82487e961c82f1
#
_cell.length_a   1.000
_cell.length_b   1.000
_cell.length_c   1.000
_cell.angle_alpha   90.00
_cell.angle_beta   90.00
_cell.angle_gamma   90.00
#
_symmetry.space_group_name_H-M   'P 1'
#
loop_
_entity.id
_entity.type
_entity.pdbx_description
1 polymer ?
#
loop_
_entity_poly.entity_id
_entity_poly.type
_entity_poly.pdbx_seq_one_letter_code
_entity_poly.pdbx_strand_id
1 'polypeptide(L)'
;MKYKNKNFIQKYLEDLNNLNQNLVKNYVNEIEKIIDFFVKTSNRDGKIIFIGNGGSASICSHVSVDLSKNAKIKSINFNESDLITCLSNDYGYENYFKEALNIYCDKKKRFSC
;
A
#
# COMPACT_ATOMS: atom_id res chain seq x y z
N MET A 1 -4.45 -36.18 -5.54
CA MET A 1 -3.90 -35.25 -6.53
C MET A 1 -2.37 -35.30 -6.43
N LYS A 2 -1.67 -35.95 -7.38
CA LYS A 2 -0.19 -35.97 -7.39
C LYS A 2 0.29 -34.69 -8.09
N TYR A 3 0.68 -33.68 -7.33
CA TYR A 3 1.34 -32.51 -7.90
C TYR A 3 2.75 -32.91 -8.40
N LYS A 4 2.97 -32.85 -9.69
CA LYS A 4 4.33 -32.92 -10.26
C LYS A 4 4.97 -31.52 -10.08
N ASN A 5 5.39 -31.21 -8.85
CA ASN A 5 5.56 -29.82 -8.41
C ASN A 5 6.95 -29.23 -8.67
N LYS A 6 7.97 -30.04 -8.95
CA LYS A 6 9.34 -29.51 -9.07
C LYS A 6 9.46 -28.50 -10.21
N ASN A 7 8.95 -28.83 -11.39
CA ASN A 7 9.00 -27.94 -12.55
C ASN A 7 8.15 -26.68 -12.38
N PHE A 8 7.00 -26.80 -11.69
CA PHE A 8 6.16 -25.64 -11.37
C PHE A 8 6.86 -24.70 -10.40
N ILE A 9 7.42 -25.24 -9.32
CA ILE A 9 8.14 -24.46 -8.32
C ILE A 9 9.34 -23.75 -8.95
N GLN A 10 10.13 -24.48 -9.74
CA GLN A 10 11.28 -23.91 -10.42
C GLN A 10 10.87 -22.77 -11.35
N LYS A 11 9.88 -23.01 -12.22
CA LYS A 11 9.36 -21.97 -13.12
C LYS A 11 8.85 -20.74 -12.37
N TYR A 12 8.10 -20.93 -11.28
CA TYR A 12 7.61 -19.83 -10.46
C TYR A 12 8.74 -18.97 -9.89
N LEU A 13 9.80 -19.60 -9.38
CA LEU A 13 10.96 -18.89 -8.84
C LEU A 13 11.77 -18.17 -9.94
N GLU A 14 11.88 -18.76 -11.12
CA GLU A 14 12.49 -18.13 -12.29
C GLU A 14 11.69 -16.89 -12.73
N ASP A 15 10.38 -17.02 -12.83
CA ASP A 15 9.49 -15.89 -13.20
C ASP A 15 9.59 -14.75 -12.16
N LEU A 16 9.63 -15.07 -10.86
CA LEU A 16 9.83 -14.08 -9.79
C LEU A 16 11.19 -13.38 -9.90
N ASN A 17 12.26 -14.13 -10.19
CA ASN A 17 13.59 -13.56 -10.39
C ASN A 17 13.61 -12.62 -11.61
N ASN A 18 12.98 -13.00 -12.70
CA ASN A 18 12.86 -12.17 -13.90
C ASN A 18 12.10 -10.86 -13.62
N LEU A 19 11.02 -10.92 -12.82
CA LEU A 19 10.31 -9.73 -12.37
C LEU A 19 11.21 -8.80 -11.55
N ASN A 20 11.96 -9.34 -10.59
CA ASN A 20 12.91 -8.55 -9.80
C ASN A 20 13.98 -7.89 -10.66
N GLN A 21 14.56 -8.62 -11.63
CA GLN A 21 15.54 -8.05 -12.56
C GLN A 21 14.93 -6.94 -13.42
N ASN A 22 13.69 -7.12 -13.86
CA ASN A 22 12.96 -6.08 -14.62
C ASN A 22 12.73 -4.82 -13.79
N LEU A 23 12.37 -4.95 -12.50
CA LEU A 23 12.25 -3.82 -11.59
C LEU A 23 13.56 -3.04 -11.47
N VAL A 24 14.67 -3.76 -11.22
CA VAL A 24 15.99 -3.14 -11.11
C VAL A 24 16.40 -2.43 -12.40
N LYS A 25 16.12 -3.03 -13.55
CA LYS A 25 16.54 -2.49 -14.84
C LYS A 25 15.71 -1.28 -15.28
N ASN A 26 14.41 -1.30 -15.03
CA ASN A 26 13.48 -0.40 -15.71
C ASN A 26 12.72 0.55 -14.77
N TYR A 27 12.70 0.29 -13.44
CA TYR A 27 11.80 1.01 -12.52
C TYR A 27 12.49 1.66 -11.32
N VAL A 28 13.83 1.66 -11.25
CA VAL A 28 14.56 2.27 -10.12
C VAL A 28 14.26 3.76 -10.03
N ASN A 29 14.20 4.48 -11.15
CA ASN A 29 13.91 5.90 -11.16
C ASN A 29 12.48 6.22 -10.68
N GLU A 30 11.51 5.35 -11.00
CA GLU A 30 10.13 5.49 -10.52
C GLU A 30 10.03 5.24 -9.02
N ILE A 31 10.77 4.26 -8.51
CA ILE A 31 10.85 3.98 -7.07
C ILE A 31 11.49 5.18 -6.35
N GLU A 32 12.55 5.77 -6.90
CA GLU A 32 13.19 6.97 -6.34
C GLU A 32 12.22 8.15 -6.27
N LYS A 33 11.40 8.37 -7.30
CA LYS A 33 10.34 9.41 -7.28
C LYS A 33 9.31 9.17 -6.19
N ILE A 34 8.93 7.90 -5.92
CA ILE A 34 8.01 7.55 -4.83
C ILE A 34 8.65 7.86 -3.48
N ILE A 35 9.92 7.52 -3.30
CA ILE A 35 10.66 7.85 -2.06
C ILE A 35 10.71 9.36 -1.86
N ASP A 36 11.06 10.13 -2.88
CA ASP A 36 11.07 11.59 -2.85
C ASP A 36 9.70 12.17 -2.48
N PHE A 37 8.63 11.61 -3.04
CA PHE A 37 7.27 12.01 -2.70
C PHE A 37 6.96 11.78 -1.21
N PHE A 38 7.35 10.63 -0.66
CA PHE A 38 7.16 10.33 0.75
C PHE A 38 7.91 11.31 1.65
N VAL A 39 9.18 11.58 1.34
CA VAL A 39 10.02 12.54 2.08
C VAL A 39 9.42 13.95 2.00
N LYS A 40 9.04 14.42 0.81
CA LYS A 40 8.41 15.74 0.63
C LYS A 40 7.09 15.87 1.39
N THR A 41 6.29 14.79 1.42
CA THR A 41 5.03 14.75 2.19
C THR A 41 5.30 14.86 3.69
N SER A 42 6.29 14.13 4.19
CA SER A 42 6.71 14.20 5.60
C SER A 42 7.21 15.58 6.00
N ASN A 43 8.04 16.21 5.16
CA ASN A 43 8.58 17.55 5.41
C ASN A 43 7.50 18.65 5.48
N ARG A 44 6.31 18.39 4.94
CA ARG A 44 5.13 19.27 5.02
C ARG A 44 4.17 18.87 6.13
N ASP A 45 4.61 18.05 7.07
CA ASP A 45 3.77 17.46 8.14
C ASP A 45 2.54 16.72 7.58
N GLY A 46 2.68 16.14 6.40
CA GLY A 46 1.67 15.30 5.77
C GLY A 46 1.71 13.86 6.29
N LYS A 47 0.80 13.04 5.76
CA LYS A 47 0.75 11.59 6.03
C LYS A 47 0.60 10.81 4.73
N ILE A 48 1.10 9.59 4.74
CA ILE A 48 0.91 8.61 3.66
C ILE A 48 -0.24 7.70 4.08
N ILE A 49 -1.18 7.46 3.18
CA ILE A 49 -2.31 6.56 3.40
C ILE A 49 -2.19 5.39 2.43
N PHE A 50 -2.10 4.19 2.97
CA PHE A 50 -2.11 2.96 2.17
C PHE A 50 -3.50 2.34 2.19
N ILE A 51 -4.01 2.00 1.01
CA ILE A 51 -5.30 1.33 0.85
C ILE A 51 -5.15 0.07 0.00
N GLY A 52 -5.87 -0.98 0.36
CA GLY A 52 -5.84 -2.23 -0.37
C GLY A 52 -6.83 -3.25 0.19
N ASN A 53 -7.19 -4.24 -0.61
CA ASN A 53 -8.09 -5.32 -0.24
C ASN A 53 -7.33 -6.66 -0.18
N GLY A 54 -7.81 -7.60 0.64
CA GLY A 54 -7.25 -8.94 0.73
C GLY A 54 -5.77 -8.94 1.11
N GLY A 55 -4.94 -9.62 0.31
CA GLY A 55 -3.48 -9.64 0.54
C GLY A 55 -2.82 -8.26 0.48
N SER A 56 -3.33 -7.36 -0.36
CA SER A 56 -2.86 -5.97 -0.41
C SER A 56 -3.16 -5.21 0.88
N ALA A 57 -4.28 -5.50 1.57
CA ALA A 57 -4.56 -4.92 2.88
C ALA A 57 -3.50 -5.29 3.91
N SER A 58 -3.05 -6.56 3.93
CA SER A 58 -1.96 -7.01 4.81
C SER A 58 -0.65 -6.28 4.53
N ILE A 59 -0.32 -6.08 3.25
CA ILE A 59 0.86 -5.30 2.85
C ILE A 59 0.72 -3.85 3.32
N CYS A 60 -0.45 -3.22 3.12
CA CYS A 60 -0.72 -1.84 3.57
C CYS A 60 -0.52 -1.69 5.08
N SER A 61 -1.02 -2.64 5.88
CA SER A 61 -0.84 -2.63 7.34
C SER A 61 0.63 -2.69 7.73
N HIS A 62 1.39 -3.61 7.13
CA HIS A 62 2.81 -3.79 7.45
C HIS A 62 3.63 -2.56 7.04
N VAL A 63 3.47 -2.09 5.81
CA VAL A 63 4.21 -0.94 5.28
C VAL A 63 3.89 0.34 6.05
N SER A 64 2.63 0.55 6.49
CA SER A 64 2.28 1.71 7.33
C SER A 64 3.06 1.73 8.64
N VAL A 65 3.20 0.58 9.28
CA VAL A 65 3.97 0.45 10.52
C VAL A 65 5.45 0.70 10.27
N ASP A 66 6.01 0.11 9.21
CA ASP A 66 7.42 0.28 8.87
C ASP A 66 7.76 1.75 8.53
N LEU A 67 6.94 2.41 7.74
CA LEU A 67 7.13 3.83 7.45
C LEU A 67 7.09 4.69 8.73
N SER A 68 6.10 4.46 9.58
CA SER A 68 5.93 5.23 10.81
C SER A 68 7.03 4.95 11.82
N LYS A 69 7.37 3.67 12.03
CA LYS A 69 8.34 3.25 13.04
C LYS A 69 9.78 3.50 12.60
N ASN A 70 10.14 3.06 11.38
CA ASN A 70 11.53 3.03 10.92
C ASN A 70 11.91 4.32 10.20
N ALA A 71 11.09 4.79 9.26
CA ALA A 71 11.36 6.00 8.48
C ALA A 71 10.87 7.31 9.14
N LYS A 72 10.11 7.22 10.25
CA LYS A 72 9.51 8.38 10.94
C LYS A 72 8.58 9.22 10.05
N ILE A 73 8.03 8.61 9.01
CA ILE A 73 7.04 9.21 8.11
C ILE A 73 5.65 8.79 8.59
N LYS A 74 4.80 9.76 8.92
CA LYS A 74 3.42 9.48 9.37
C LYS A 74 2.69 8.66 8.31
N SER A 75 2.23 7.48 8.68
CA SER A 75 1.52 6.59 7.77
C SER A 75 0.38 5.86 8.46
N ILE A 76 -0.72 5.68 7.76
CA ILE A 76 -1.92 4.98 8.22
C ILE A 76 -2.48 4.06 7.12
N ASN A 77 -3.36 3.17 7.52
CA ASN A 77 -4.19 2.37 6.62
C ASN A 77 -5.63 2.30 7.17
N PHE A 78 -6.55 1.72 6.44
CA PHE A 78 -7.98 1.63 6.83
C PHE A 78 -8.42 0.18 7.04
N ASN A 79 -7.56 -0.65 7.63
CA ASN A 79 -7.81 -2.09 7.80
C ASN A 79 -8.40 -2.45 9.18
N GLU A 80 -8.85 -1.47 9.94
CA GLU A 80 -9.57 -1.73 11.18
C GLU A 80 -10.95 -2.33 10.89
N SER A 81 -11.26 -3.43 11.54
CA SER A 81 -12.46 -4.23 11.26
C SER A 81 -13.76 -3.46 11.51
N ASP A 82 -13.79 -2.67 12.56
CA ASP A 82 -14.91 -1.81 12.92
C ASP A 82 -15.10 -0.68 11.91
N LEU A 83 -14.04 -0.04 11.45
CA LEU A 83 -14.09 0.98 10.40
C LEU A 83 -14.65 0.40 9.09
N ILE A 84 -14.12 -0.74 8.65
CA ILE A 84 -14.58 -1.41 7.42
C ILE A 84 -16.05 -1.78 7.53
N THR A 85 -16.46 -2.43 8.63
CA THR A 85 -17.83 -2.92 8.78
C THR A 85 -18.83 -1.78 8.93
N CYS A 86 -18.51 -0.75 9.71
CA CYS A 86 -19.35 0.41 9.89
C CYS A 86 -19.57 1.16 8.55
N LEU A 87 -18.49 1.57 7.88
CA LEU A 87 -18.61 2.33 6.64
C LEU A 87 -19.23 1.49 5.51
N SER A 88 -18.95 0.18 5.46
CA SER A 88 -19.57 -0.70 4.47
C SER A 88 -21.07 -0.90 4.72
N ASN A 89 -21.49 -0.98 6.00
CA ASN A 89 -22.90 -1.09 6.33
C ASN A 89 -23.70 0.17 5.97
N ASP A 90 -23.11 1.33 6.21
CA ASP A 90 -23.81 2.60 6.06
C ASP A 90 -23.77 3.15 4.62
N TYR A 91 -22.69 2.90 3.88
CA TYR A 91 -22.43 3.51 2.57
C TYR A 91 -22.21 2.50 1.43
N GLY A 92 -22.15 1.20 1.74
CA GLY A 92 -21.76 0.14 0.79
C GLY A 92 -20.25 -0.09 0.75
N TYR A 93 -19.87 -1.37 0.56
CA TYR A 93 -18.46 -1.78 0.58
C TYR A 93 -17.62 -1.06 -0.49
N GLU A 94 -18.18 -0.77 -1.64
CA GLU A 94 -17.54 -0.05 -2.75
C GLU A 94 -17.17 1.41 -2.40
N ASN A 95 -17.81 1.98 -1.37
CA ASN A 95 -17.60 3.36 -0.96
C ASN A 95 -16.73 3.50 0.29
N TYR A 96 -16.40 2.41 1.02
CA TYR A 96 -15.78 2.56 2.33
C TYR A 96 -14.43 3.28 2.29
N PHE A 97 -13.59 3.08 1.27
CA PHE A 97 -12.34 3.82 1.13
C PHE A 97 -12.57 5.31 0.93
N LYS A 98 -13.54 5.67 0.11
CA LYS A 98 -13.91 7.07 -0.13
C LYS A 98 -14.37 7.74 1.16
N GLU A 99 -15.22 7.08 1.92
CA GLU A 99 -15.72 7.63 3.19
C GLU A 99 -14.63 7.69 4.26
N ALA A 100 -13.76 6.68 4.36
CA ALA A 100 -12.59 6.72 5.21
C ALA A 100 -11.65 7.89 4.85
N LEU A 101 -11.39 8.12 3.56
CA LEU A 101 -10.60 9.26 3.11
C LEU A 101 -11.26 10.59 3.48
N ASN A 102 -12.60 10.72 3.36
CA ASN A 102 -13.34 11.92 3.76
C ASN A 102 -13.17 12.24 5.26
N ILE A 103 -13.06 11.21 6.10
CA ILE A 103 -12.87 11.36 7.55
C ILE A 103 -11.43 11.73 7.89
N TYR A 104 -10.46 11.04 7.31
CA TYR A 104 -9.05 11.08 7.75
C TYR A 104 -8.16 12.02 6.94
N CYS A 105 -8.63 12.53 5.78
CA CYS A 105 -7.86 13.48 4.99
C CYS A 105 -8.14 14.92 5.41
N ASP A 106 -7.08 15.69 5.66
CA ASP A 106 -7.18 17.10 5.99
C ASP A 106 -7.66 17.90 4.77
N LYS A 107 -8.87 18.45 4.82
CA LYS A 107 -9.46 19.26 3.74
C LYS A 107 -8.61 20.49 3.35
N LYS A 108 -7.68 20.91 4.20
CA LYS A 108 -6.79 22.06 3.97
C LYS A 108 -5.48 21.70 3.27
N LYS A 109 -5.08 20.45 3.26
CA LYS A 109 -3.88 19.97 2.57
C LYS A 109 -4.33 19.26 1.29
N ARG A 110 -4.44 20.01 0.19
CA ARG A 110 -4.79 19.45 -1.13
C ARG A 110 -3.85 18.30 -1.48
N PHE A 111 -4.44 17.19 -1.94
CA PHE A 111 -3.72 16.10 -2.57
C PHE A 111 -2.88 16.65 -3.73
N SER A 112 -1.57 16.50 -3.64
CA SER A 112 -0.72 16.58 -4.82
C SER A 112 -0.62 15.15 -5.34
N CYS A 113 -1.37 14.83 -6.39
CA CYS A 113 -1.15 13.63 -7.18
C CYS A 113 0.14 13.77 -7.98
#